data_3f87f82818facfe8375c20782a95e9cb
#
_entry.id   3f87f82818facfe8375c20782a95e9cb
#
_cell.length_a   1.000
_cell.length_b   1.000
_cell.length_c   1.000
_cell.angle_alpha   90.00
_cell.angle_beta   90.00
_cell.angle_gamma   90.00
#
_symmetry.space_group_name_H-M   'P 1'
#
loop_
_entity.id
_entity.type
_entity.pdbx_description
1 polymer ?
#
loop_
_entity_poly.entity_id
_entity_poly.type
_entity_poly.pdbx_seq_one_letter_code
_entity_poly.pdbx_strand_id
1 'polypeptide(L)'
;MTQDPLSSIIATDEQMLEGGWELIVGLEVHVELATKTKLFSGSPNHFGDEPNTNIDPVTLGLPGALPVLNQHAVELAMRIGLALNCTVKPSTFHRKNYFYPDLSKAYQITQYDE
;
A
#
# COMPACT_ATOMS: atom_id res chain seq x y z
N MET A 1 30.99 -25.33 -0.46
CA MET A 1 29.91 -24.44 -0.92
C MET A 1 28.61 -25.25 -1.01
N THR A 2 27.69 -25.00 -0.14
CA THR A 2 26.36 -25.63 -0.22
C THR A 2 25.57 -24.87 -1.29
N GLN A 3 25.17 -25.56 -2.35
CA GLN A 3 24.22 -25.00 -3.29
C GLN A 3 22.86 -24.81 -2.61
N ASP A 4 22.22 -23.66 -2.86
CA ASP A 4 20.85 -23.43 -2.45
C ASP A 4 19.96 -24.52 -3.08
N PRO A 5 19.18 -25.28 -2.26
CA PRO A 5 18.30 -26.33 -2.81
C PRO A 5 17.29 -25.81 -3.82
N LEU A 6 16.96 -24.53 -3.80
CA LEU A 6 16.07 -23.90 -4.76
C LEU A 6 16.71 -23.68 -6.13
N SER A 7 18.03 -23.54 -6.21
CA SER A 7 18.72 -23.31 -7.48
C SER A 7 18.62 -24.48 -8.46
N SER A 8 18.35 -25.70 -7.97
CA SER A 8 18.18 -26.89 -8.81
C SER A 8 16.80 -27.00 -9.47
N ILE A 9 15.81 -26.27 -8.98
CA ILE A 9 14.42 -26.31 -9.47
C ILE A 9 14.01 -25.04 -10.21
N ILE A 10 14.85 -23.99 -10.15
CA ILE A 10 14.61 -22.73 -10.85
C ILE A 10 15.39 -22.75 -12.16
N ALA A 11 14.68 -22.57 -13.28
CA ALA A 11 15.33 -22.45 -14.59
C ALA A 11 16.20 -21.17 -14.63
N THR A 12 17.33 -21.26 -15.31
CA THR A 12 18.16 -20.07 -15.59
C THR A 12 17.49 -19.19 -16.65
N ASP A 13 17.90 -17.93 -16.72
CA ASP A 13 17.41 -17.02 -17.76
C ASP A 13 17.65 -17.58 -19.17
N GLU A 14 18.82 -18.18 -19.40
CA GLU A 14 19.14 -18.82 -20.68
C GLU A 14 18.22 -19.99 -21.00
N GLN A 15 17.91 -20.85 -20.02
CA GLN A 15 16.99 -21.97 -20.21
C GLN A 15 15.58 -21.51 -20.52
N MET A 16 15.15 -20.40 -19.91
CA MET A 16 13.84 -19.82 -20.18
C MET A 16 13.77 -19.22 -21.59
N LEU A 17 14.79 -18.50 -22.02
CA LEU A 17 14.88 -17.92 -23.35
C LEU A 17 14.89 -19.01 -24.45
N GLU A 18 15.62 -20.10 -24.25
CA GLU A 18 15.65 -21.24 -25.16
C GLU A 18 14.27 -21.91 -25.31
N GLY A 19 13.50 -21.96 -24.22
CA GLY A 19 12.15 -22.51 -24.23
C GLY A 19 11.08 -21.57 -24.79
N GLY A 20 11.41 -20.33 -25.14
CA GLY A 20 10.45 -19.30 -25.57
C GLY A 20 9.59 -18.77 -24.43
N TRP A 21 9.99 -18.97 -23.18
CA TRP A 21 9.26 -18.50 -22.01
C TRP A 21 9.88 -17.22 -21.48
N GLU A 22 9.03 -16.31 -21.01
CA GLU A 22 9.39 -15.09 -20.31
C GLU A 22 8.89 -15.15 -18.88
N LEU A 23 9.77 -14.93 -17.90
CA LEU A 23 9.37 -14.83 -16.51
C LEU A 23 8.96 -13.40 -16.19
N ILE A 24 7.71 -13.21 -15.80
CA ILE A 24 7.19 -11.92 -15.32
C ILE A 24 6.86 -12.08 -13.85
N VAL A 25 7.50 -11.25 -13.01
CA VAL A 25 7.31 -11.28 -11.56
C VAL A 25 6.85 -9.91 -11.08
N GLY A 26 5.75 -9.90 -10.32
CA GLY A 26 5.31 -8.74 -9.57
C GLY A 26 5.55 -8.96 -8.07
N LEU A 27 6.01 -7.94 -7.40
CA LEU A 27 6.17 -7.94 -5.95
C LEU A 27 5.32 -6.82 -5.35
N GLU A 28 4.56 -7.15 -4.32
CA GLU A 28 3.84 -6.18 -3.51
C GLU A 28 4.39 -6.23 -2.09
N VAL A 29 4.73 -5.06 -1.57
CA VAL A 29 5.21 -4.92 -0.20
C VAL A 29 4.29 -3.97 0.54
N HIS A 30 3.72 -4.45 1.63
CA HIS A 30 2.90 -3.64 2.52
C HIS A 30 3.73 -3.14 3.69
N VAL A 31 3.73 -1.83 3.89
CA VAL A 31 4.45 -1.18 4.99
C VAL A 31 3.47 -0.42 5.84
N GLU A 32 3.44 -0.73 7.12
CA GLU A 32 2.71 0.04 8.10
C GLU A 32 3.60 1.17 8.62
N LEU A 33 3.20 2.40 8.33
CA LEU A 33 3.97 3.58 8.73
C LEU A 33 3.76 3.89 10.22
N ALA A 34 4.83 4.33 10.89
CA ALA A 34 4.80 4.70 12.29
C ALA A 34 4.19 6.11 12.49
N THR A 35 2.92 6.27 12.17
CA THR A 35 2.16 7.51 12.36
C THR A 35 1.25 7.41 13.58
N LYS A 36 0.90 8.56 14.16
CA LYS A 36 -0.03 8.63 15.29
C LYS A 36 -1.47 8.43 14.87
N THR A 37 -1.81 8.85 13.65
CA THR A 37 -3.15 8.76 13.09
C THR A 37 -3.14 8.05 11.76
N LYS A 38 -4.32 7.64 11.31
CA LYS A 38 -4.51 6.98 10.00
C LYS A 38 -4.23 7.94 8.84
N LEU A 39 -4.10 7.40 7.63
CA LEU A 39 -3.74 8.18 6.43
C LEU A 39 -4.77 9.26 6.09
N PHE A 40 -6.05 8.95 6.18
CA PHE A 40 -7.13 9.83 5.74
C PHE A 40 -8.05 10.29 6.87
N SER A 41 -7.73 9.99 8.11
CA SER A 41 -8.54 10.39 9.25
C SER A 41 -7.69 10.70 10.47
N GLY A 42 -8.25 11.46 11.41
CA GLY A 42 -7.64 11.75 12.69
C GLY A 42 -7.74 10.62 13.72
N SER A 43 -8.34 9.48 13.35
CA SER A 43 -8.42 8.32 14.24
C SER A 43 -7.04 7.77 14.59
N PRO A 44 -6.84 7.30 15.84
CA PRO A 44 -5.57 6.74 16.24
C PRO A 44 -5.14 5.55 15.38
N ASN A 45 -3.84 5.43 15.18
CA ASN A 45 -3.21 4.31 14.51
C ASN A 45 -2.44 3.48 15.54
N HIS A 46 -3.18 2.81 16.44
CA HIS A 46 -2.63 1.96 17.48
C HIS A 46 -2.94 0.50 17.21
N PHE A 47 -1.99 -0.38 17.52
CA PHE A 47 -2.18 -1.81 17.46
C PHE A 47 -2.66 -2.35 18.81
N GLY A 48 -3.62 -3.27 18.77
CA GLY A 48 -4.07 -3.99 19.97
C GLY A 48 -5.09 -3.26 20.83
N ASP A 49 -5.63 -2.13 20.38
CA ASP A 49 -6.73 -1.45 21.06
C ASP A 49 -8.02 -2.27 20.99
N GLU A 50 -8.96 -1.96 21.86
CA GLU A 50 -10.27 -2.61 21.83
C GLU A 50 -10.97 -2.43 20.48
N PRO A 51 -11.74 -3.44 20.02
CA PRO A 51 -12.47 -3.33 18.76
C PRO A 51 -13.35 -2.08 18.68
N ASN A 52 -13.39 -1.47 17.50
CA ASN A 52 -14.24 -0.31 17.18
C ASN A 52 -13.96 0.95 18.01
N THR A 53 -12.75 1.13 18.53
CA THR A 53 -12.35 2.33 19.29
C THR A 53 -11.58 3.34 18.44
N ASN A 54 -10.85 2.90 17.41
CA ASN A 54 -10.05 3.76 16.54
C ASN A 54 -10.85 4.21 15.31
N ILE A 55 -11.96 4.86 15.54
CA ILE A 55 -12.92 5.30 14.52
C ILE A 55 -13.31 6.77 14.72
N ASP A 56 -13.69 7.39 13.62
CA ASP A 56 -14.28 8.73 13.55
C ASP A 56 -15.30 8.76 12.39
N PRO A 57 -16.00 9.90 12.15
CA PRO A 57 -16.98 9.98 11.07
C PRO A 57 -16.41 9.66 9.68
N VAL A 58 -15.14 9.99 9.41
CA VAL A 58 -14.47 9.67 8.14
C VAL A 58 -14.24 8.18 8.01
N THR A 59 -13.74 7.54 9.06
CA THR A 59 -13.49 6.09 9.10
C THR A 59 -14.77 5.29 8.93
N LEU A 60 -15.87 5.76 9.54
CA LEU A 60 -17.18 5.14 9.39
C LEU A 60 -17.85 5.42 8.04
N GLY A 61 -17.33 6.37 7.26
CA GLY A 61 -17.91 6.74 5.98
C GLY A 61 -19.26 7.44 6.10
N LEU A 62 -19.46 8.21 7.15
CA LEU A 62 -20.73 8.94 7.38
C LEU A 62 -20.96 9.99 6.29
N PRO A 63 -22.23 10.27 5.94
CA PRO A 63 -22.56 11.28 4.94
C PRO A 63 -22.00 12.65 5.31
N GLY A 64 -21.38 13.33 4.34
CA GLY A 64 -20.77 14.64 4.51
C GLY A 64 -19.38 14.64 5.15
N ALA A 65 -18.89 13.51 5.67
CA ALA A 65 -17.54 13.41 6.19
C ALA A 65 -16.52 13.34 5.05
N LEU A 66 -15.48 14.19 5.13
CA LEU A 66 -14.41 14.25 4.14
C LEU A 66 -13.08 13.79 4.74
N PRO A 67 -12.26 13.08 3.97
CA PRO A 67 -10.95 12.66 4.45
C PRO A 67 -10.00 13.85 4.60
N VAL A 68 -9.11 13.73 5.58
CA VAL A 68 -7.99 14.65 5.78
C VAL A 68 -6.70 13.85 5.64
N LEU A 69 -5.82 14.27 4.74
CA LEU A 69 -4.55 13.60 4.49
C LEU A 69 -3.57 13.82 5.64
N ASN A 70 -2.99 12.72 6.13
CA ASN A 70 -1.92 12.78 7.11
C ASN A 70 -0.60 13.14 6.42
N GLN A 71 -0.14 14.37 6.60
CA GLN A 71 1.10 14.87 6.00
C GLN A 71 2.31 14.04 6.41
N HIS A 72 2.40 13.62 7.67
CA HIS A 72 3.52 12.82 8.15
C HIS A 72 3.61 11.46 7.46
N ALA A 73 2.48 10.84 7.16
CA ALA A 73 2.45 9.61 6.38
C ALA A 73 3.02 9.81 4.96
N VAL A 74 2.69 10.92 4.32
CA VAL A 74 3.24 11.27 3.00
C VAL A 74 4.76 11.48 3.07
N GLU A 75 5.24 12.19 4.08
CA GLU A 75 6.68 12.38 4.29
C GLU A 75 7.43 11.07 4.49
N LEU A 76 6.90 10.16 5.30
CA LEU A 76 7.49 8.85 5.52
C LEU A 76 7.49 8.01 4.24
N ALA A 77 6.41 8.04 3.48
CA ALA A 77 6.31 7.35 2.19
C ALA A 77 7.36 7.89 1.18
N MET A 78 7.53 9.21 1.11
CA MET A 78 8.55 9.81 0.27
C MET A 78 9.96 9.40 0.69
N ARG A 79 10.24 9.33 1.99
CA ARG A 79 11.53 8.86 2.50
C ARG A 79 11.83 7.41 2.10
N ILE A 80 10.82 6.54 2.18
CA ILE A 80 10.95 5.15 1.70
C ILE A 80 11.26 5.13 0.20
N GLY A 81 10.53 5.89 -0.60
CA GLY A 81 10.77 5.98 -2.03
C GLY A 81 12.19 6.44 -2.36
N LEU A 82 12.67 7.47 -1.69
CA LEU A 82 14.05 7.96 -1.89
C LEU A 82 15.09 6.95 -1.42
N ALA A 83 14.85 6.24 -0.32
CA ALA A 83 15.76 5.21 0.18
C ALA A 83 15.86 4.02 -0.78
N LEU A 84 14.79 3.73 -1.52
CA LEU A 84 14.76 2.69 -2.56
C LEU A 84 15.21 3.20 -3.94
N ASN A 85 15.75 4.42 -4.00
CA ASN A 85 16.20 5.05 -5.24
C ASN A 85 15.08 5.25 -6.28
N CYS A 86 13.87 5.50 -5.80
CA CYS A 86 12.72 5.80 -6.64
C CYS A 86 12.63 7.29 -6.97
N THR A 87 11.99 7.60 -8.09
CA THR A 87 11.61 8.98 -8.42
C THR A 87 10.21 9.25 -7.85
N VAL A 88 10.12 10.20 -6.92
CA VAL A 88 8.84 10.62 -6.35
C VAL A 88 8.15 11.61 -7.28
N LYS A 89 6.97 11.25 -7.76
CA LYS A 89 6.16 12.10 -8.65
C LYS A 89 4.95 12.68 -7.91
N PRO A 90 4.37 13.77 -8.42
CA PRO A 90 3.07 14.23 -7.94
C PRO A 90 2.03 13.13 -8.02
N SER A 91 1.14 13.08 -7.02
CA SER A 91 0.11 12.06 -6.93
C SER A 91 -1.23 12.70 -6.62
N THR A 92 -2.29 12.09 -7.09
CA THR A 92 -3.67 12.44 -6.77
C THR A 92 -4.36 11.31 -6.04
N PHE A 93 -5.33 11.65 -5.21
CA PHE A 93 -6.11 10.66 -4.45
C PHE A 93 -7.53 10.61 -4.99
N HIS A 94 -7.97 9.44 -5.40
CA HIS A 94 -9.33 9.22 -5.85
C HIS A 94 -10.13 8.48 -4.80
N ARG A 95 -11.37 8.89 -4.64
CA ARG A 95 -12.33 8.21 -3.80
C ARG A 95 -12.98 7.08 -4.58
N LYS A 96 -12.92 5.87 -4.02
CA LYS A 96 -13.75 4.75 -4.45
C LYS A 96 -14.96 4.63 -3.53
N ASN A 97 -16.13 4.53 -4.11
CA ASN A 97 -17.36 4.36 -3.36
C ASN A 97 -17.73 2.86 -3.30
N TYR A 98 -17.38 2.23 -2.20
CA TYR A 98 -17.83 0.88 -1.89
C TYR A 98 -18.84 0.94 -0.74
N PHE A 99 -19.97 0.27 -0.93
CA PHE A 99 -21.04 0.21 0.06
C PHE A 99 -21.23 -1.24 0.54
N TYR A 100 -20.20 -1.80 1.14
CA TYR A 100 -20.27 -3.11 1.78
C TYR A 100 -20.39 -2.95 3.29
N PRO A 101 -21.12 -3.85 3.99
CA PRO A 101 -21.30 -3.75 5.44
C PRO A 101 -19.99 -3.78 6.24
N ASP A 102 -18.98 -4.43 5.73
CA ASP A 102 -17.65 -4.60 6.34
C ASP A 102 -16.62 -3.59 5.82
N LEU A 103 -16.99 -2.75 4.86
CA LEU A 103 -16.11 -1.77 4.26
C LEU A 103 -16.82 -0.43 4.11
N SER A 104 -16.67 0.43 5.11
CA SER A 104 -17.39 1.70 5.19
C SER A 104 -16.85 2.78 4.26
N LYS A 105 -15.58 2.71 3.86
CA LYS A 105 -14.95 3.66 2.96
C LYS A 105 -13.81 3.01 2.17
N ALA A 106 -13.49 3.59 1.02
CA ALA A 106 -12.27 3.26 0.30
C ALA A 106 -11.70 4.52 -0.37
N TYR A 107 -10.52 4.93 0.09
CA TYR A 107 -9.73 5.98 -0.53
C TYR A 107 -8.42 5.38 -0.98
N GLN A 108 -8.05 5.60 -2.24
CA GLN A 108 -6.82 5.06 -2.81
C GLN A 108 -6.09 6.11 -3.61
N ILE A 109 -4.78 5.97 -3.67
CA ILE A 109 -3.94 6.74 -4.60
C ILE A 109 -4.27 6.26 -6.01
N THR A 110 -4.54 7.20 -6.90
CA THR A 110 -4.74 6.88 -8.32
C THR A 110 -3.43 6.41 -8.93
N GLN A 111 -3.46 5.27 -9.58
CA GLN A 111 -2.27 4.69 -10.18
C GLN A 111 -2.12 5.04 -11.66
N TYR A 112 -3.22 5.35 -12.33
CA TYR A 112 -3.22 5.57 -13.77
C TYR A 112 -4.34 6.51 -14.17
N ASP A 113 -4.01 7.76 -14.32
CA ASP A 113 -4.97 8.81 -14.69
C ASP A 113 -4.56 9.56 -15.97
N GLU A 114 -3.45 9.14 -16.59
CA GLU A 114 -2.94 9.68 -17.85
C GLU A 114 -2.64 8.56 -18.84
#